data_88529545caece1b0e1c9eac8e9b15227
#
_entry.id   88529545caece1b0e1c9eac8e9b15227
#
_cell.length_a   1.000
_cell.length_b   1.000
_cell.length_c   1.000
_cell.angle_alpha   90.00
_cell.angle_beta   90.00
_cell.angle_gamma   90.00
#
_symmetry.space_group_name_H-M   'P 1'
#
loop_
_entity.id
_entity.type
_entity.pdbx_description
1 polymer ?
#
loop_
_entity_poly.entity_id
_entity_poly.type
_entity_poly.pdbx_seq_one_letter_code
_entity_poly.pdbx_strand_id
1 'polypeptide(L)'
;MHKIDIDLVNMTLDVMKYAIDRISVTEPKIGIPQKEEDLKALVGETITDKGIGGEVAFNLWKEYLMKANVSIDHPRHLAFVPASPTRAAIMFDLVTSASSIHGAYWMEGAGGIFCENEAMKWIVSLTGLPEGAFGVFTSGGTAANLSAIVTAREYWRSLNDQNKVEKGLIITSIGAHSSIKAMAKVADVDILLVETEEKLTGTALRHTIESLTFHQRKRLFAVVATGGTTNAGIIDDLEGIAQVCEKENIWFHVDAAYGGGALVADSVRHLFNGIEKADSVTIDPHKWMFSPYDCGAVLYKQPKLAMNAHSQQGSYLDIFKDEGAHGFNPTDYQIQLTRRVRGLPLWFSLATHGTDKYKEAVERGIELAQIAGRMIEENPNVELVREPS
;
A
#
# COMPACT_ATOMS: atom_id res chain seq x y z
N MET A 1 25.35 -1.74 -25.36
CA MET A 1 24.37 -1.23 -24.38
C MET A 1 24.94 -1.17 -22.96
N HIS A 2 25.82 -2.08 -22.54
CA HIS A 2 26.36 -2.14 -21.16
C HIS A 2 27.75 -1.52 -20.98
N LYS A 3 28.27 -0.83 -22.01
CA LYS A 3 29.59 -0.21 -21.98
C LYS A 3 29.48 1.17 -21.32
N ILE A 4 30.34 1.43 -20.35
CA ILE A 4 30.48 2.74 -19.73
C ILE A 4 31.47 3.55 -20.56
N ASP A 5 31.00 4.64 -21.15
CA ASP A 5 31.79 5.62 -21.88
C ASP A 5 31.57 7.03 -21.35
N ILE A 6 32.27 8.00 -21.86
CA ILE A 6 32.23 9.37 -21.38
C ILE A 6 30.84 10.00 -21.58
N ASP A 7 30.13 9.63 -22.64
CA ASP A 7 28.81 10.16 -22.95
C ASP A 7 27.77 9.65 -21.93
N LEU A 8 27.83 8.36 -21.57
CA LEU A 8 26.99 7.79 -20.51
C LEU A 8 27.28 8.43 -19.15
N VAL A 9 28.55 8.69 -18.82
CA VAL A 9 28.94 9.35 -17.57
C VAL A 9 28.38 10.77 -17.52
N ASN A 10 28.54 11.55 -18.58
CA ASN A 10 28.02 12.92 -18.66
C ASN A 10 26.48 12.93 -18.54
N MET A 11 25.80 12.07 -19.27
CA MET A 11 24.34 11.94 -19.17
C MET A 11 23.89 11.54 -17.76
N THR A 12 24.61 10.64 -17.09
CA THR A 12 24.31 10.25 -15.71
C THR A 12 24.42 11.45 -14.76
N LEU A 13 25.47 12.27 -14.92
CA LEU A 13 25.64 13.49 -14.12
C LEU A 13 24.49 14.50 -14.37
N ASP A 14 24.06 14.66 -15.61
CA ASP A 14 22.95 15.56 -15.95
C ASP A 14 21.61 15.06 -15.37
N VAL A 15 21.34 13.75 -15.42
CA VAL A 15 20.17 13.13 -14.79
C VAL A 15 20.20 13.31 -13.27
N MET A 16 21.36 13.09 -12.63
CA MET A 16 21.53 13.28 -11.19
C MET A 16 21.34 14.74 -10.78
N LYS A 17 21.89 15.68 -11.54
CA LYS A 17 21.70 17.11 -11.31
C LYS A 17 20.21 17.47 -11.39
N TYR A 18 19.54 17.03 -12.45
CA TYR A 18 18.09 17.23 -12.59
C TYR A 18 17.30 16.68 -11.40
N ALA A 19 17.63 15.47 -10.96
CA ALA A 19 16.96 14.84 -9.81
C ALA A 19 17.16 15.66 -8.52
N ILE A 20 18.40 16.12 -8.26
CA ILE A 20 18.71 16.97 -7.10
C ILE A 20 17.94 18.29 -7.19
N ASP A 21 17.95 18.95 -8.35
CA ASP A 21 17.22 20.19 -8.57
C ASP A 21 15.71 19.97 -8.34
N ARG A 22 15.14 18.89 -8.88
CA ARG A 22 13.71 18.58 -8.76
C ARG A 22 13.25 18.31 -7.31
N ILE A 23 14.02 17.56 -6.53
CA ILE A 23 13.70 17.28 -5.12
C ILE A 23 14.00 18.46 -4.18
N SER A 24 14.73 19.48 -4.66
CA SER A 24 15.06 20.69 -3.91
C SER A 24 13.98 21.78 -4.06
N VAL A 25 13.08 21.63 -5.04
CA VAL A 25 11.99 22.60 -5.27
C VAL A 25 10.90 22.40 -4.21
N THR A 26 10.58 23.47 -3.47
CA THR A 26 9.52 23.45 -2.45
C THR A 26 8.12 23.59 -3.04
N GLU A 27 8.00 24.29 -4.17
CA GLU A 27 6.75 24.45 -4.92
C GLU A 27 6.99 24.09 -6.40
N PRO A 28 6.94 22.80 -6.76
CA PRO A 28 7.10 22.39 -8.14
C PRO A 28 5.94 22.93 -8.98
N LYS A 29 6.18 23.22 -10.26
CA LYS A 29 5.09 23.63 -11.16
C LYS A 29 4.03 22.52 -11.24
N ILE A 30 2.77 22.88 -11.07
CA ILE A 30 1.66 21.98 -11.33
C ILE A 30 1.61 21.73 -12.83
N GLY A 31 1.89 20.50 -13.26
CA GLY A 31 1.75 20.10 -14.65
C GLY A 31 0.26 19.97 -15.05
N ILE A 32 0.01 20.10 -16.32
CA ILE A 32 -1.33 19.94 -16.88
C ILE A 32 -1.31 18.73 -17.82
N PRO A 33 -2.12 17.69 -17.56
CA PRO A 33 -2.24 16.55 -18.48
C PRO A 33 -2.57 17.01 -19.90
N GLN A 34 -1.88 16.47 -20.87
CA GLN A 34 -2.08 16.76 -22.30
C GLN A 34 -2.62 15.51 -22.99
N LYS A 35 -3.26 15.70 -24.15
CA LYS A 35 -3.70 14.57 -24.98
C LYS A 35 -2.49 13.88 -25.60
N GLU A 36 -2.60 12.59 -25.83
CA GLU A 36 -1.55 11.79 -26.46
C GLU A 36 -1.12 12.38 -27.82
N GLU A 37 -2.08 12.83 -28.61
CA GLU A 37 -1.86 13.44 -29.93
C GLU A 37 -0.99 14.70 -29.84
N ASP A 38 -1.26 15.57 -28.85
CA ASP A 38 -0.49 16.80 -28.63
C ASP A 38 0.93 16.47 -28.18
N LEU A 39 1.09 15.51 -27.27
CA LEU A 39 2.41 15.05 -26.87
C LEU A 39 3.19 14.44 -28.02
N LYS A 40 2.54 13.64 -28.86
CA LYS A 40 3.13 13.03 -30.04
C LYS A 40 3.59 14.07 -31.07
N ALA A 41 2.80 15.14 -31.25
CA ALA A 41 3.17 16.28 -32.11
C ALA A 41 4.40 17.04 -31.57
N LEU A 42 4.57 17.12 -30.23
CA LEU A 42 5.70 17.81 -29.60
C LEU A 42 7.00 16.98 -29.61
N VAL A 43 6.90 15.68 -29.38
CA VAL A 43 8.10 14.84 -29.16
C VAL A 43 8.45 13.98 -30.37
N GLY A 44 7.52 13.79 -31.31
CA GLY A 44 7.71 12.93 -32.48
C GLY A 44 7.80 11.44 -32.14
N GLU A 45 8.41 10.69 -33.03
CA GLU A 45 8.69 9.27 -32.82
C GLU A 45 9.98 9.10 -32.01
N THR A 46 9.86 8.51 -30.80
CA THR A 46 10.98 8.35 -29.84
C THR A 46 11.56 6.94 -29.84
N ILE A 47 10.77 5.94 -30.21
CA ILE A 47 11.19 4.54 -30.29
C ILE A 47 11.45 4.20 -31.74
N THR A 48 12.72 4.16 -32.14
CA THR A 48 13.18 3.95 -33.51
C THR A 48 14.26 2.87 -33.54
N ASP A 49 14.50 2.28 -34.71
CA ASP A 49 15.54 1.22 -34.90
C ASP A 49 16.93 1.66 -34.45
N LYS A 50 17.28 2.94 -34.62
CA LYS A 50 18.59 3.49 -34.28
C LYS A 50 18.63 4.18 -32.93
N GLY A 51 17.45 4.38 -32.28
CA GLY A 51 17.32 5.24 -31.12
C GLY A 51 17.48 6.73 -31.46
N ILE A 52 17.03 7.60 -30.54
CA ILE A 52 17.15 9.07 -30.70
C ILE A 52 18.34 9.65 -29.91
N GLY A 53 19.05 8.81 -29.15
CA GLY A 53 20.12 9.21 -28.25
C GLY A 53 19.64 9.67 -26.87
N GLY A 54 20.43 9.39 -25.82
CA GLY A 54 20.07 9.65 -24.43
C GLY A 54 19.88 11.13 -24.12
N GLU A 55 20.72 12.00 -24.65
CA GLU A 55 20.61 13.45 -24.45
C GLU A 55 19.31 14.01 -25.04
N VAL A 56 18.96 13.62 -26.26
CA VAL A 56 17.72 14.05 -26.91
C VAL A 56 16.51 13.53 -26.12
N ALA A 57 16.49 12.27 -25.74
CA ALA A 57 15.41 11.66 -24.96
C ALA A 57 15.23 12.37 -23.61
N PHE A 58 16.34 12.68 -22.92
CA PHE A 58 16.28 13.38 -21.64
C PHE A 58 15.84 14.84 -21.77
N ASN A 59 16.23 15.53 -22.83
CA ASN A 59 15.75 16.89 -23.12
C ASN A 59 14.25 16.89 -23.42
N LEU A 60 13.73 15.94 -24.22
CA LEU A 60 12.30 15.79 -24.45
C LEU A 60 11.54 15.54 -23.15
N TRP A 61 12.08 14.72 -22.25
CA TRP A 61 11.52 14.51 -20.92
C TRP A 61 11.41 15.83 -20.14
N LYS A 62 12.50 16.57 -20.01
CA LYS A 62 12.55 17.82 -19.22
C LYS A 62 11.64 18.91 -19.78
N GLU A 63 11.67 19.09 -21.11
CA GLU A 63 11.01 20.21 -21.76
C GLU A 63 9.52 19.99 -21.98
N TYR A 64 9.08 18.77 -22.23
CA TYR A 64 7.72 18.46 -22.62
C TYR A 64 7.04 17.45 -21.68
N LEU A 65 7.59 16.26 -21.54
CA LEU A 65 6.88 15.14 -20.93
C LEU A 65 6.67 15.32 -19.42
N MET A 66 7.68 15.82 -18.69
CA MET A 66 7.54 16.08 -17.26
C MET A 66 6.47 17.14 -16.98
N LYS A 67 6.35 18.14 -17.84
CA LYS A 67 5.35 19.23 -17.69
C LYS A 67 3.91 18.77 -17.93
N ALA A 68 3.72 17.61 -18.55
CA ALA A 68 2.42 16.98 -18.76
C ALA A 68 1.97 16.11 -17.59
N ASN A 69 2.79 15.95 -16.55
CA ASN A 69 2.43 15.23 -15.34
C ASN A 69 1.99 16.17 -14.24
N VAL A 70 0.96 15.80 -13.50
CA VAL A 70 0.56 16.53 -12.28
C VAL A 70 1.61 16.29 -11.19
N SER A 71 2.15 17.35 -10.61
CA SER A 71 3.08 17.28 -9.47
C SER A 71 2.30 16.98 -8.20
N ILE A 72 2.20 15.70 -7.84
CA ILE A 72 1.47 15.24 -6.64
C ILE A 72 2.14 15.66 -5.32
N ASP A 73 3.40 16.06 -5.37
CA ASP A 73 4.19 16.62 -4.27
C ASP A 73 4.03 18.14 -4.12
N HIS A 74 3.16 18.77 -4.91
CA HIS A 74 2.86 20.18 -4.78
C HIS A 74 2.01 20.46 -3.53
N PRO A 75 2.31 21.48 -2.70
CA PRO A 75 1.60 21.75 -1.44
C PRO A 75 0.08 21.99 -1.61
N ARG A 76 -0.38 22.38 -2.79
CA ARG A 76 -1.80 22.56 -3.12
C ARG A 76 -2.45 21.36 -3.82
N HIS A 77 -1.73 20.24 -3.92
CA HIS A 77 -2.34 19.02 -4.45
C HIS A 77 -3.03 18.26 -3.30
N LEU A 78 -4.36 18.32 -3.27
CA LEU A 78 -5.20 17.77 -2.20
C LEU A 78 -6.07 16.60 -2.66
N ALA A 79 -5.64 15.88 -3.71
CA ALA A 79 -6.40 14.78 -4.30
C ALA A 79 -5.62 13.46 -4.22
N PHE A 80 -6.36 12.31 -4.24
CA PHE A 80 -5.82 10.94 -4.36
C PHE A 80 -4.94 10.43 -3.22
N VAL A 81 -4.88 11.14 -2.09
CA VAL A 81 -4.14 10.74 -0.89
C VAL A 81 -2.64 10.44 -1.12
N PRO A 82 -1.92 11.18 -1.96
CA PRO A 82 -0.48 11.03 -2.08
C PRO A 82 0.23 11.63 -0.88
N ALA A 83 1.46 11.19 -0.62
CA ALA A 83 2.39 11.92 0.21
C ALA A 83 3.68 12.18 -0.57
N SER A 84 4.31 13.32 -0.29
CA SER A 84 5.65 13.58 -0.83
C SER A 84 6.65 12.64 -0.15
N PRO A 85 7.39 11.82 -0.89
CA PRO A 85 8.39 10.94 -0.29
C PRO A 85 9.49 11.73 0.41
N THR A 86 10.09 11.16 1.47
CA THR A 86 11.28 11.76 2.06
C THR A 86 12.43 11.78 1.04
N ARG A 87 13.27 12.81 1.10
CA ARG A 87 14.46 12.86 0.23
C ARG A 87 15.38 11.67 0.41
N ALA A 88 15.52 11.18 1.64
CA ALA A 88 16.28 9.97 1.94
C ALA A 88 15.70 8.75 1.21
N ALA A 89 14.39 8.55 1.21
CA ALA A 89 13.73 7.45 0.51
C ALA A 89 13.92 7.55 -1.02
N ILE A 90 13.80 8.75 -1.61
CA ILE A 90 14.02 8.96 -3.06
C ILE A 90 15.46 8.62 -3.44
N MET A 91 16.44 9.10 -2.66
CA MET A 91 17.87 8.82 -2.93
C MET A 91 18.16 7.33 -2.85
N PHE A 92 17.57 6.63 -1.88
CA PHE A 92 17.81 5.21 -1.72
C PHE A 92 17.03 4.35 -2.71
N ASP A 93 15.97 4.88 -3.32
CA ASP A 93 15.28 4.24 -4.43
C ASP A 93 16.16 4.11 -5.68
N LEU A 94 17.02 5.11 -5.94
CA LEU A 94 18.06 5.03 -6.96
C LEU A 94 19.05 3.90 -6.65
N VAL A 95 19.51 3.77 -5.40
CA VAL A 95 20.40 2.68 -4.97
C VAL A 95 19.73 1.32 -5.17
N THR A 96 18.45 1.20 -4.81
CA THR A 96 17.66 -0.02 -5.01
C THR A 96 17.60 -0.42 -6.48
N SER A 97 17.40 0.56 -7.38
CA SER A 97 17.38 0.31 -8.83
C SER A 97 18.76 -0.07 -9.37
N ALA A 98 19.81 0.62 -8.95
CA ALA A 98 21.19 0.36 -9.40
C ALA A 98 21.72 -1.00 -8.94
N SER A 99 21.27 -1.49 -7.77
CA SER A 99 21.73 -2.75 -7.18
C SER A 99 21.05 -3.99 -7.79
N SER A 100 19.95 -3.82 -8.54
CA SER A 100 19.21 -4.91 -9.21
C SER A 100 18.88 -6.10 -8.30
N ILE A 101 18.51 -5.84 -7.04
CA ILE A 101 18.23 -6.88 -6.04
C ILE A 101 16.91 -7.60 -6.37
N HIS A 102 16.96 -8.91 -6.50
CA HIS A 102 15.77 -9.75 -6.58
C HIS A 102 15.24 -10.05 -5.17
N GLY A 103 14.14 -9.43 -4.80
CA GLY A 103 13.60 -9.47 -3.43
C GLY A 103 12.63 -10.63 -3.15
N ALA A 104 12.64 -11.71 -3.92
CA ALA A 104 11.72 -12.84 -3.76
C ALA A 104 12.20 -13.84 -2.72
N TYR A 105 13.46 -14.22 -2.78
CA TYR A 105 14.08 -15.26 -1.97
C TYR A 105 15.25 -14.72 -1.16
N TRP A 106 15.35 -15.17 0.09
CA TRP A 106 16.45 -14.80 1.00
C TRP A 106 17.81 -15.06 0.39
N MET A 107 17.99 -16.22 -0.25
CA MET A 107 19.25 -16.60 -0.86
C MET A 107 19.76 -15.58 -1.90
N GLU A 108 18.86 -14.92 -2.63
CA GLU A 108 19.23 -13.97 -3.70
C GLU A 108 19.31 -12.52 -3.18
N GLY A 109 18.53 -12.17 -2.17
CA GLY A 109 18.36 -10.80 -1.74
C GLY A 109 18.47 -10.58 -0.23
N ALA A 110 19.24 -11.40 0.51
CA ALA A 110 19.29 -11.40 1.98
C ALA A 110 19.45 -10.00 2.59
N GLY A 111 20.38 -9.18 2.09
CA GLY A 111 20.60 -7.82 2.60
C GLY A 111 19.40 -6.90 2.41
N GLY A 112 18.79 -6.93 1.23
CA GLY A 112 17.59 -6.13 0.93
C GLY A 112 16.37 -6.61 1.70
N ILE A 113 16.15 -7.93 1.77
CA ILE A 113 15.07 -8.55 2.52
C ILE A 113 15.22 -8.30 4.03
N PHE A 114 16.45 -8.34 4.57
CA PHE A 114 16.72 -7.97 5.94
C PHE A 114 16.26 -6.55 6.26
N CYS A 115 16.60 -5.59 5.41
CA CYS A 115 16.16 -4.20 5.56
C CYS A 115 14.65 -4.06 5.48
N GLU A 116 14.00 -4.75 4.53
CA GLU A 116 12.53 -4.81 4.46
C GLU A 116 11.93 -5.37 5.74
N ASN A 117 12.50 -6.45 6.28
CA ASN A 117 12.01 -7.08 7.50
C ASN A 117 12.12 -6.14 8.71
N GLU A 118 13.18 -5.34 8.83
CA GLU A 118 13.31 -4.33 9.90
C GLU A 118 12.23 -3.25 9.78
N ALA A 119 11.99 -2.73 8.58
CA ALA A 119 10.90 -1.78 8.34
C ALA A 119 9.53 -2.41 8.60
N MET A 120 9.34 -3.69 8.24
CA MET A 120 8.10 -4.42 8.46
C MET A 120 7.83 -4.66 9.95
N LYS A 121 8.84 -4.98 10.75
CA LYS A 121 8.71 -5.10 12.20
C LYS A 121 8.20 -3.82 12.83
N TRP A 122 8.71 -2.67 12.36
CA TRP A 122 8.20 -1.38 12.82
C TRP A 122 6.74 -1.19 12.43
N ILE A 123 6.34 -1.45 11.18
CA ILE A 123 4.93 -1.32 10.76
C ILE A 123 4.02 -2.25 11.58
N VAL A 124 4.43 -3.50 11.80
CA VAL A 124 3.67 -4.46 12.64
C VAL A 124 3.52 -3.93 14.06
N SER A 125 4.58 -3.37 14.66
CA SER A 125 4.52 -2.81 16.02
C SER A 125 3.50 -1.68 16.17
N LEU A 126 3.24 -0.91 15.11
CA LEU A 126 2.25 0.15 15.12
C LEU A 126 0.81 -0.39 15.23
N THR A 127 0.54 -1.59 14.71
CA THR A 127 -0.80 -2.17 14.72
C THR A 127 -1.18 -2.79 16.05
N GLY A 128 -0.22 -3.15 16.88
CA GLY A 128 -0.45 -3.90 18.11
C GLY A 128 -0.85 -5.37 17.88
N LEU A 129 -0.66 -5.91 16.69
CA LEU A 129 -0.85 -7.33 16.41
C LEU A 129 0.01 -8.19 17.36
N PRO A 130 -0.43 -9.41 17.70
CA PRO A 130 0.27 -10.25 18.69
C PRO A 130 1.67 -10.68 18.22
N GLU A 131 2.48 -11.12 19.17
CA GLU A 131 3.77 -11.71 18.90
C GLU A 131 3.68 -12.83 17.85
N GLY A 132 4.62 -12.84 16.90
CA GLY A 132 4.61 -13.75 15.74
C GLY A 132 3.86 -13.24 14.53
N ALA A 133 3.12 -12.14 14.65
CA ALA A 133 2.56 -11.46 13.47
C ALA A 133 3.68 -10.88 12.61
N PHE A 134 3.52 -10.96 11.30
CA PHE A 134 4.48 -10.44 10.35
C PHE A 134 3.81 -10.12 9.01
N GLY A 135 4.55 -9.49 8.10
CA GLY A 135 4.00 -9.07 6.81
C GLY A 135 5.03 -9.06 5.70
N VAL A 136 4.60 -8.61 4.53
CA VAL A 136 5.42 -8.50 3.32
C VAL A 136 5.04 -7.24 2.54
N PHE A 137 6.05 -6.62 1.91
CA PHE A 137 5.82 -5.49 1.01
C PHE A 137 5.27 -5.96 -0.34
N THR A 138 4.26 -5.25 -0.83
CA THR A 138 3.57 -5.46 -2.10
C THR A 138 3.67 -4.21 -2.98
N SER A 139 3.11 -4.26 -4.19
CA SER A 139 3.06 -3.10 -5.09
C SER A 139 1.99 -2.06 -4.73
N GLY A 140 1.25 -2.25 -3.64
CA GLY A 140 0.22 -1.32 -3.18
C GLY A 140 -0.99 -2.04 -2.61
N GLY A 141 -1.93 -1.27 -2.06
CA GLY A 141 -3.10 -1.77 -1.34
C GLY A 141 -3.95 -2.77 -2.10
N THR A 142 -4.10 -2.62 -3.41
CA THR A 142 -4.85 -3.61 -4.23
C THR A 142 -4.20 -4.99 -4.18
N ALA A 143 -2.88 -5.09 -4.33
CA ALA A 143 -2.17 -6.36 -4.27
C ALA A 143 -2.12 -6.91 -2.83
N ALA A 144 -2.02 -6.03 -1.84
CA ALA A 144 -2.08 -6.38 -0.42
C ALA A 144 -3.46 -6.96 -0.05
N ASN A 145 -4.55 -6.27 -0.38
CA ASN A 145 -5.92 -6.73 -0.15
C ASN A 145 -6.19 -8.07 -0.87
N LEU A 146 -5.74 -8.21 -2.12
CA LEU A 146 -5.88 -9.48 -2.86
C LEU A 146 -5.15 -10.61 -2.15
N SER A 147 -3.90 -10.39 -1.72
CA SER A 147 -3.12 -11.40 -1.00
C SER A 147 -3.79 -11.79 0.33
N ALA A 148 -4.31 -10.81 1.07
CA ALA A 148 -5.04 -11.06 2.33
C ALA A 148 -6.30 -11.89 2.12
N ILE A 149 -7.12 -11.54 1.12
CA ILE A 149 -8.38 -12.24 0.86
C ILE A 149 -8.16 -13.63 0.25
N VAL A 150 -7.13 -13.82 -0.57
CA VAL A 150 -6.73 -15.16 -1.02
C VAL A 150 -6.31 -16.00 0.18
N THR A 151 -5.52 -15.47 1.11
CA THR A 151 -5.15 -16.16 2.36
C THR A 151 -6.39 -16.57 3.16
N ALA A 152 -7.31 -15.62 3.40
CA ALA A 152 -8.56 -15.87 4.12
C ALA A 152 -9.41 -16.96 3.44
N ARG A 153 -9.54 -16.89 2.11
CA ARG A 153 -10.29 -17.87 1.32
C ARG A 153 -9.70 -19.26 1.40
N GLU A 154 -8.37 -19.38 1.23
CA GLU A 154 -7.70 -20.70 1.30
C GLU A 154 -7.75 -21.27 2.72
N TYR A 155 -7.65 -20.44 3.74
CA TYR A 155 -7.88 -20.87 5.12
C TYR A 155 -9.32 -21.38 5.31
N TRP A 156 -10.34 -20.63 4.89
CA TRP A 156 -11.74 -21.06 4.95
C TRP A 156 -11.99 -22.37 4.17
N ARG A 157 -11.39 -22.51 2.99
CA ARG A 157 -11.46 -23.74 2.20
C ARG A 157 -10.81 -24.94 2.88
N SER A 158 -9.78 -24.72 3.67
CA SER A 158 -9.09 -25.77 4.41
C SER A 158 -9.90 -26.35 5.59
N LEU A 159 -10.88 -25.60 6.08
CA LEU A 159 -11.70 -26.01 7.23
C LEU A 159 -12.74 -27.06 6.86
N ASN A 160 -13.19 -27.13 5.60
CA ASN A 160 -14.25 -28.02 5.15
C ASN A 160 -14.12 -28.30 3.66
N ASP A 161 -14.20 -29.56 3.24
CA ASP A 161 -14.10 -29.94 1.82
C ASP A 161 -15.23 -29.35 0.95
N GLN A 162 -16.41 -29.11 1.49
CA GLN A 162 -17.50 -28.42 0.76
C GLN A 162 -17.12 -27.00 0.38
N ASN A 163 -16.31 -26.32 1.20
CA ASN A 163 -15.86 -24.95 0.93
C ASN A 163 -14.96 -24.86 -0.31
N LYS A 164 -14.34 -25.96 -0.74
CA LYS A 164 -13.46 -25.99 -1.93
C LYS A 164 -14.21 -25.75 -3.24
N VAL A 165 -15.50 -26.13 -3.29
CA VAL A 165 -16.34 -26.00 -4.49
C VAL A 165 -17.31 -24.82 -4.41
N GLU A 166 -17.49 -24.26 -3.23
CA GLU A 166 -18.40 -23.13 -3.01
C GLU A 166 -17.69 -21.80 -3.32
N LYS A 167 -18.44 -20.87 -3.91
CA LYS A 167 -17.99 -19.50 -4.06
C LYS A 167 -18.12 -18.75 -2.74
N GLY A 168 -17.01 -18.33 -2.17
CA GLY A 168 -16.99 -17.63 -0.87
C GLY A 168 -17.72 -16.28 -0.92
N LEU A 169 -18.12 -15.79 0.25
CA LEU A 169 -18.77 -14.49 0.45
C LEU A 169 -17.94 -13.63 1.40
N ILE A 170 -17.74 -12.37 1.07
CA ILE A 170 -17.19 -11.36 1.98
C ILE A 170 -18.21 -10.26 2.24
N ILE A 171 -18.11 -9.61 3.40
CA ILE A 171 -18.90 -8.43 3.76
C ILE A 171 -17.97 -7.22 3.85
N THR A 172 -18.42 -6.08 3.31
CA THR A 172 -17.75 -4.78 3.48
C THR A 172 -18.76 -3.64 3.39
N SER A 173 -18.36 -2.41 3.75
CA SER A 173 -19.23 -1.23 3.62
C SER A 173 -19.28 -0.70 2.18
N ILE A 174 -20.31 0.08 1.86
CA ILE A 174 -20.37 0.81 0.59
C ILE A 174 -19.22 1.83 0.45
N GLY A 175 -18.67 2.32 1.56
CA GLY A 175 -17.54 3.25 1.62
C GLY A 175 -16.17 2.62 1.36
N ALA A 176 -16.10 1.29 1.26
CA ALA A 176 -14.85 0.58 0.99
C ALA A 176 -14.25 0.98 -0.37
N HIS A 177 -12.93 1.00 -0.44
CA HIS A 177 -12.19 1.35 -1.66
C HIS A 177 -12.54 0.40 -2.82
N SER A 178 -12.55 0.93 -4.05
CA SER A 178 -12.89 0.18 -5.27
C SER A 178 -12.01 -1.07 -5.50
N SER A 179 -10.80 -1.11 -4.93
CA SER A 179 -9.91 -2.28 -4.98
C SER A 179 -10.55 -3.53 -4.38
N ILE A 180 -11.44 -3.38 -3.38
CA ILE A 180 -12.14 -4.51 -2.76
C ILE A 180 -13.07 -5.21 -3.77
N LYS A 181 -13.79 -4.42 -4.58
CA LYS A 181 -14.61 -4.98 -5.67
C LYS A 181 -13.75 -5.59 -6.79
N ALA A 182 -12.63 -4.96 -7.10
CA ALA A 182 -11.72 -5.46 -8.13
C ALA A 182 -11.06 -6.78 -7.70
N MET A 183 -10.53 -6.86 -6.46
CA MET A 183 -9.90 -8.08 -5.96
C MET A 183 -10.89 -9.23 -5.79
N ALA A 184 -12.14 -8.96 -5.43
CA ALA A 184 -13.16 -9.98 -5.30
C ALA A 184 -13.46 -10.68 -6.63
N LYS A 185 -13.45 -9.93 -7.75
CA LYS A 185 -13.55 -10.51 -9.09
C LYS A 185 -12.38 -11.44 -9.39
N VAL A 186 -11.14 -11.03 -9.05
CA VAL A 186 -9.95 -11.84 -9.30
C VAL A 186 -9.93 -13.06 -8.41
N ALA A 187 -10.31 -12.91 -7.13
CA ALA A 187 -10.36 -14.01 -6.17
C ALA A 187 -11.59 -14.93 -6.36
N ASP A 188 -12.49 -14.60 -7.27
CA ASP A 188 -13.75 -15.31 -7.50
C ASP A 188 -14.57 -15.48 -6.21
N VAL A 189 -14.82 -14.37 -5.53
CA VAL A 189 -15.67 -14.31 -4.32
C VAL A 189 -16.81 -13.32 -4.52
N ASP A 190 -17.93 -13.57 -3.86
CA ASP A 190 -19.06 -12.65 -3.83
C ASP A 190 -18.86 -11.58 -2.76
N ILE A 191 -19.45 -10.40 -2.98
CA ILE A 191 -19.44 -9.31 -2.01
C ILE A 191 -20.87 -9.00 -1.60
N LEU A 192 -21.10 -8.88 -0.29
CA LEU A 192 -22.26 -8.23 0.28
C LEU A 192 -21.85 -6.86 0.80
N LEU A 193 -22.47 -5.80 0.25
CA LEU A 193 -22.23 -4.42 0.67
C LEU A 193 -23.24 -4.06 1.76
N VAL A 194 -22.73 -3.55 2.88
CA VAL A 194 -23.53 -2.99 3.95
C VAL A 194 -23.73 -1.49 3.69
N GLU A 195 -24.97 -1.07 3.59
CA GLU A 195 -25.30 0.35 3.55
C GLU A 195 -25.08 0.95 4.95
N THR A 196 -24.34 2.02 5.00
CA THR A 196 -24.00 2.74 6.22
C THR A 196 -24.16 4.22 5.98
N GLU A 197 -24.67 4.95 6.98
CA GLU A 197 -24.75 6.41 6.88
C GLU A 197 -23.35 7.03 6.90
N GLU A 198 -22.45 6.52 7.72
CA GLU A 198 -21.12 7.05 7.90
C GLU A 198 -20.05 5.96 7.85
N LYS A 199 -20.08 5.00 8.77
CA LYS A 199 -19.10 3.92 8.93
C LYS A 199 -19.77 2.58 9.23
N LEU A 200 -19.08 1.50 8.90
CA LEU A 200 -19.49 0.17 9.31
C LEU A 200 -19.28 0.02 10.82
N THR A 201 -20.35 -0.37 11.52
CA THR A 201 -20.32 -0.63 12.97
C THR A 201 -20.49 -2.13 13.25
N GLY A 202 -20.01 -2.58 14.42
CA GLY A 202 -20.25 -3.95 14.87
C GLY A 202 -21.75 -4.28 14.97
N THR A 203 -22.60 -3.33 15.30
CA THR A 203 -24.06 -3.51 15.33
C THR A 203 -24.65 -3.70 13.93
N ALA A 204 -24.27 -2.86 12.96
CA ALA A 204 -24.73 -3.00 11.57
C ALA A 204 -24.26 -4.33 10.95
N LEU A 205 -23.00 -4.72 11.21
CA LEU A 205 -22.46 -6.01 10.77
C LEU A 205 -23.25 -7.18 11.36
N ARG A 206 -23.55 -7.15 12.66
CA ARG A 206 -24.33 -8.22 13.33
C ARG A 206 -25.70 -8.37 12.70
N HIS A 207 -26.45 -7.28 12.53
CA HIS A 207 -27.78 -7.30 11.90
C HIS A 207 -27.69 -7.84 10.46
N THR A 208 -26.65 -7.46 9.72
CA THR A 208 -26.43 -7.98 8.37
C THR A 208 -26.22 -9.49 8.39
N ILE A 209 -25.37 -10.01 9.28
CA ILE A 209 -25.12 -11.46 9.39
C ILE A 209 -26.38 -12.23 9.83
N GLU A 210 -27.17 -11.66 10.75
CA GLU A 210 -28.44 -12.25 11.20
C GLU A 210 -29.47 -12.33 10.07
N SER A 211 -29.45 -11.40 9.12
CA SER A 211 -30.35 -11.39 7.96
C SER A 211 -29.95 -12.34 6.83
N LEU A 212 -28.75 -12.91 6.88
CA LEU A 212 -28.26 -13.84 5.84
C LEU A 212 -29.09 -15.12 5.80
N THR A 213 -29.35 -15.62 4.61
CA THR A 213 -29.84 -16.99 4.41
C THR A 213 -28.82 -18.00 4.93
N PHE A 214 -29.30 -19.19 5.27
CA PHE A 214 -28.42 -20.29 5.69
C PHE A 214 -27.28 -20.57 4.69
N HIS A 215 -27.58 -20.51 3.39
CA HIS A 215 -26.57 -20.71 2.33
C HIS A 215 -25.55 -19.58 2.29
N GLN A 216 -25.97 -18.32 2.39
CA GLN A 216 -25.05 -17.17 2.45
C GLN A 216 -24.14 -17.22 3.68
N ARG A 217 -24.72 -17.58 4.84
CA ARG A 217 -23.97 -17.67 6.10
C ARG A 217 -22.87 -18.73 6.04
N LYS A 218 -23.12 -19.87 5.41
CA LYS A 218 -22.09 -20.90 5.18
C LYS A 218 -20.94 -20.46 4.30
N ARG A 219 -21.20 -19.53 3.38
CA ARG A 219 -20.23 -19.02 2.42
C ARG A 219 -19.45 -17.81 2.95
N LEU A 220 -19.95 -17.17 4.02
CA LEU A 220 -19.31 -16.00 4.63
C LEU A 220 -18.01 -16.43 5.31
N PHE A 221 -16.90 -15.91 4.81
CA PHE A 221 -15.58 -16.25 5.34
C PHE A 221 -14.76 -15.04 5.80
N ALA A 222 -15.05 -13.81 5.32
CA ALA A 222 -14.30 -12.63 5.72
C ALA A 222 -15.18 -11.39 5.77
N VAL A 223 -14.78 -10.47 6.66
CA VAL A 223 -15.25 -9.09 6.71
C VAL A 223 -14.06 -8.18 6.41
N VAL A 224 -14.28 -7.21 5.54
CA VAL A 224 -13.30 -6.16 5.22
C VAL A 224 -13.79 -4.85 5.81
N ALA A 225 -13.11 -4.37 6.84
CA ALA A 225 -13.33 -3.04 7.40
C ALA A 225 -12.33 -2.04 6.82
N THR A 226 -12.68 -0.77 6.83
CA THR A 226 -11.84 0.32 6.32
C THR A 226 -11.21 1.09 7.48
N GLY A 227 -9.89 1.17 7.48
CA GLY A 227 -9.10 1.97 8.41
C GLY A 227 -8.71 3.32 7.82
N GLY A 228 -9.70 4.10 7.34
CA GLY A 228 -9.55 5.40 6.69
C GLY A 228 -10.00 5.38 5.23
N THR A 229 -11.24 5.85 4.95
CA THR A 229 -11.77 5.92 3.59
C THR A 229 -11.02 6.95 2.75
N THR A 230 -10.87 6.69 1.43
CA THR A 230 -10.11 7.56 0.52
C THR A 230 -10.66 8.99 0.45
N ASN A 231 -11.99 9.16 0.50
CA ASN A 231 -12.61 10.47 0.30
C ASN A 231 -12.76 11.29 1.59
N ALA A 232 -12.91 10.63 2.73
CA ALA A 232 -13.29 11.32 3.97
C ALA A 232 -12.47 10.90 5.21
N GLY A 233 -11.50 9.99 5.06
CA GLY A 233 -10.68 9.53 6.19
C GLY A 233 -11.43 8.70 7.24
N ILE A 234 -12.68 8.30 6.98
CA ILE A 234 -13.54 7.60 7.96
C ILE A 234 -12.95 6.25 8.32
N ILE A 235 -12.83 5.98 9.61
CA ILE A 235 -12.40 4.70 10.15
C ILE A 235 -13.65 3.96 10.67
N ASP A 236 -13.86 2.72 10.24
CA ASP A 236 -14.93 1.87 10.70
C ASP A 236 -14.79 1.54 12.21
N ASP A 237 -15.86 1.07 12.86
CA ASP A 237 -15.83 0.60 14.25
C ASP A 237 -15.07 -0.74 14.35
N LEU A 238 -13.73 -0.64 14.31
CA LEU A 238 -12.86 -1.82 14.24
C LEU A 238 -13.04 -2.74 15.44
N GLU A 239 -13.23 -2.17 16.64
CA GLU A 239 -13.44 -2.95 17.88
C GLU A 239 -14.77 -3.71 17.83
N GLY A 240 -15.87 -3.05 17.47
CA GLY A 240 -17.18 -3.68 17.37
C GLY A 240 -17.23 -4.74 16.26
N ILE A 241 -16.56 -4.49 15.13
CA ILE A 241 -16.42 -5.45 14.01
C ILE A 241 -15.60 -6.66 14.46
N ALA A 242 -14.46 -6.45 15.12
CA ALA A 242 -13.60 -7.52 15.62
C ALA A 242 -14.37 -8.47 16.55
N GLN A 243 -15.16 -7.93 17.49
CA GLN A 243 -16.00 -8.72 18.40
C GLN A 243 -16.99 -9.61 17.66
N VAL A 244 -17.60 -9.09 16.58
CA VAL A 244 -18.54 -9.88 15.76
C VAL A 244 -17.79 -10.96 14.99
N CYS A 245 -16.65 -10.63 14.38
CA CYS A 245 -15.84 -11.58 13.60
C CYS A 245 -15.31 -12.70 14.49
N GLU A 246 -14.83 -12.41 15.69
CA GLU A 246 -14.38 -13.39 16.67
C GLU A 246 -15.52 -14.36 17.07
N LYS A 247 -16.68 -13.81 17.41
CA LYS A 247 -17.86 -14.60 17.79
C LYS A 247 -18.36 -15.52 16.69
N GLU A 248 -18.34 -15.04 15.44
CA GLU A 248 -18.84 -15.78 14.28
C GLU A 248 -17.74 -16.63 13.61
N ASN A 249 -16.49 -16.56 14.10
CA ASN A 249 -15.31 -17.22 13.54
C ASN A 249 -15.09 -16.89 12.05
N ILE A 250 -15.13 -15.58 11.74
CA ILE A 250 -14.97 -15.01 10.40
C ILE A 250 -13.66 -14.25 10.35
N TRP A 251 -12.91 -14.37 9.25
CA TRP A 251 -11.67 -13.63 9.03
C TRP A 251 -11.91 -12.12 9.05
N PHE A 252 -11.16 -11.42 9.90
CA PHE A 252 -11.21 -9.97 10.02
C PHE A 252 -10.04 -9.33 9.28
N HIS A 253 -10.31 -8.64 8.17
CA HIS A 253 -9.34 -7.87 7.40
C HIS A 253 -9.59 -6.39 7.55
N VAL A 254 -8.53 -5.60 7.76
CA VAL A 254 -8.59 -4.14 7.81
C VAL A 254 -7.83 -3.55 6.62
N ASP A 255 -8.55 -2.91 5.71
CA ASP A 255 -7.95 -2.06 4.68
C ASP A 255 -7.62 -0.69 5.28
N ALA A 256 -6.43 -0.55 5.79
CA ALA A 256 -5.85 0.68 6.30
C ALA A 256 -4.79 1.26 5.35
N ALA A 257 -4.95 1.02 4.03
CA ALA A 257 -3.98 1.44 3.03
C ALA A 257 -3.61 2.93 3.15
N TYR A 258 -4.58 3.78 3.43
CA TYR A 258 -4.37 5.21 3.70
C TYR A 258 -4.15 5.48 5.19
N GLY A 259 -5.16 5.19 6.01
CA GLY A 259 -5.18 5.63 7.41
C GLY A 259 -4.15 4.89 8.29
N GLY A 260 -3.61 3.75 7.83
CA GLY A 260 -2.55 3.03 8.55
C GLY A 260 -1.31 3.88 8.83
N GLY A 261 -1.05 4.92 8.04
CA GLY A 261 0.00 5.89 8.34
C GLY A 261 -0.25 6.68 9.62
N ALA A 262 -1.52 6.91 10.00
CA ALA A 262 -1.87 7.61 11.23
C ALA A 262 -1.63 6.79 12.51
N LEU A 263 -1.36 5.50 12.41
CA LEU A 263 -1.01 4.65 13.56
C LEU A 263 0.25 5.13 14.31
N VAL A 264 1.10 5.95 13.67
CA VAL A 264 2.28 6.53 14.33
C VAL A 264 1.93 7.72 15.24
N ALA A 265 0.71 8.30 15.10
CA ALA A 265 0.28 9.51 15.80
C ALA A 265 -0.53 9.15 17.05
N ASP A 266 -0.09 9.60 18.21
CA ASP A 266 -0.80 9.35 19.48
C ASP A 266 -2.16 10.03 19.53
N SER A 267 -2.29 11.20 18.91
CA SER A 267 -3.52 12.02 18.94
C SER A 267 -4.74 11.28 18.39
N VAL A 268 -4.55 10.40 17.40
CA VAL A 268 -5.62 9.67 16.70
C VAL A 268 -5.54 8.15 16.86
N ARG A 269 -4.53 7.64 17.59
CA ARG A 269 -4.32 6.19 17.78
C ARG A 269 -5.55 5.46 18.29
N HIS A 270 -6.32 6.10 19.15
CA HIS A 270 -7.55 5.55 19.75
C HIS A 270 -8.65 5.24 18.72
N LEU A 271 -8.64 5.90 17.54
CA LEU A 271 -9.61 5.64 16.47
C LEU A 271 -9.43 4.24 15.84
N PHE A 272 -8.26 3.64 16.01
CA PHE A 272 -7.91 2.32 15.48
C PHE A 272 -8.07 1.18 16.51
N ASN A 273 -8.68 1.43 17.66
CA ASN A 273 -8.92 0.36 18.64
C ASN A 273 -9.65 -0.82 17.99
N GLY A 274 -9.13 -2.03 18.18
CA GLY A 274 -9.61 -3.25 17.54
C GLY A 274 -8.76 -3.71 16.33
N ILE A 275 -7.88 -2.86 15.79
CA ILE A 275 -6.98 -3.26 14.68
C ILE A 275 -6.02 -4.39 15.10
N GLU A 276 -5.64 -4.43 16.38
CA GLU A 276 -4.77 -5.46 16.95
C GLU A 276 -5.41 -6.86 16.96
N LYS A 277 -6.72 -6.94 16.72
CA LYS A 277 -7.49 -8.19 16.62
C LYS A 277 -7.58 -8.71 15.19
N ALA A 278 -7.24 -7.89 14.20
CA ALA A 278 -7.36 -8.25 12.79
C ALA A 278 -6.51 -9.48 12.43
N ASP A 279 -7.03 -10.34 11.56
CA ASP A 279 -6.29 -11.48 11.01
C ASP A 279 -5.31 -11.04 9.91
N SER A 280 -5.65 -9.92 9.23
CA SER A 280 -4.77 -9.26 8.26
C SER A 280 -5.04 -7.76 8.18
N VAL A 281 -3.99 -6.99 7.85
CA VAL A 281 -4.05 -5.53 7.70
C VAL A 281 -3.31 -5.13 6.44
N THR A 282 -3.89 -4.22 5.65
CA THR A 282 -3.20 -3.56 4.52
C THR A 282 -2.79 -2.15 4.91
N ILE A 283 -1.55 -1.77 4.61
CA ILE A 283 -1.01 -0.42 4.81
C ILE A 283 -0.18 -0.06 3.56
N ASP A 284 -0.29 1.18 3.06
CA ASP A 284 0.50 1.65 1.93
C ASP A 284 1.55 2.68 2.37
N PRO A 285 2.81 2.28 2.58
CA PRO A 285 3.88 3.20 2.90
C PRO A 285 4.09 4.32 1.88
N HIS A 286 3.75 4.09 0.60
CA HIS A 286 3.80 5.14 -0.42
C HIS A 286 2.71 6.21 -0.28
N LYS A 287 1.79 6.05 0.68
CA LYS A 287 0.82 7.08 1.08
C LYS A 287 1.39 7.85 2.28
N TRP A 288 0.89 7.66 3.45
CA TRP A 288 1.20 8.51 4.60
C TRP A 288 2.41 8.06 5.44
N MET A 289 3.27 7.19 4.88
CA MET A 289 4.60 6.87 5.43
C MET A 289 5.74 7.35 4.53
N PHE A 290 5.44 8.27 3.61
CA PHE A 290 6.41 9.05 2.84
C PHE A 290 7.43 8.21 2.06
N SER A 291 7.03 7.03 1.58
CA SER A 291 7.83 6.19 0.69
C SER A 291 7.52 6.51 -0.79
N PRO A 292 8.48 6.38 -1.72
CA PRO A 292 8.17 6.52 -3.14
C PRO A 292 7.29 5.38 -3.67
N TYR A 293 6.56 5.63 -4.75
CA TYR A 293 5.83 4.60 -5.49
C TYR A 293 6.80 3.58 -6.11
N ASP A 294 6.45 2.28 -6.06
CA ASP A 294 5.28 1.68 -5.47
C ASP A 294 5.67 0.91 -4.18
N CYS A 295 4.95 1.10 -3.10
CA CYS A 295 5.22 0.45 -1.83
C CYS A 295 3.92 0.30 -1.01
N GLY A 296 3.34 -0.90 -1.03
CA GLY A 296 2.27 -1.33 -0.14
C GLY A 296 2.78 -2.40 0.81
N ALA A 297 1.97 -2.77 1.80
CA ALA A 297 2.26 -3.83 2.75
C ALA A 297 1.00 -4.61 3.11
N VAL A 298 1.12 -5.91 3.27
CA VAL A 298 0.12 -6.77 3.90
C VAL A 298 0.73 -7.42 5.13
N LEU A 299 0.00 -7.33 6.24
CA LEU A 299 0.36 -7.91 7.53
C LEU A 299 -0.60 -9.04 7.86
N TYR A 300 -0.11 -10.07 8.51
CA TYR A 300 -0.88 -11.23 8.95
C TYR A 300 -0.63 -11.52 10.43
N LYS A 301 -1.70 -11.73 11.16
CA LYS A 301 -1.66 -12.21 12.55
C LYS A 301 -0.98 -13.58 12.65
N GLN A 302 -1.23 -14.43 11.67
CA GLN A 302 -0.65 -15.78 11.54
C GLN A 302 -0.01 -15.95 10.16
N PRO A 303 1.26 -15.55 9.95
CA PRO A 303 1.91 -15.58 8.64
C PRO A 303 1.94 -16.95 7.98
N LYS A 304 1.93 -18.02 8.77
CA LYS A 304 1.90 -19.40 8.26
C LYS A 304 0.68 -19.68 7.37
N LEU A 305 -0.48 -19.03 7.63
CA LEU A 305 -1.67 -19.16 6.81
C LEU A 305 -1.44 -18.53 5.42
N ALA A 306 -0.76 -17.38 5.37
CA ALA A 306 -0.37 -16.77 4.10
C ALA A 306 0.63 -17.63 3.34
N MET A 307 1.61 -18.18 4.02
CA MET A 307 2.57 -19.13 3.42
C MET A 307 1.85 -20.33 2.80
N ASN A 308 0.89 -20.92 3.50
CA ASN A 308 0.11 -22.04 2.98
C ASN A 308 -0.70 -21.68 1.72
N ALA A 309 -1.16 -20.43 1.62
CA ALA A 309 -1.97 -19.95 0.50
C ALA A 309 -1.15 -19.53 -0.73
N HIS A 310 0.08 -19.04 -0.54
CA HIS A 310 0.85 -18.38 -1.59
C HIS A 310 2.12 -19.10 -2.01
N SER A 311 2.65 -20.02 -1.17
CA SER A 311 3.89 -20.75 -1.53
C SER A 311 3.77 -21.44 -2.87
N GLN A 312 4.72 -21.16 -3.75
CA GLN A 312 4.77 -21.73 -5.08
C GLN A 312 5.61 -23.01 -5.08
N GLN A 313 5.21 -23.95 -5.93
CA GLN A 313 5.93 -25.20 -6.12
C GLN A 313 6.46 -25.28 -7.56
N GLY A 314 7.70 -25.72 -7.69
CA GLY A 314 8.36 -25.92 -8.98
C GLY A 314 9.75 -26.51 -8.77
N SER A 315 10.17 -27.45 -9.63
CA SER A 315 11.49 -28.11 -9.49
C SER A 315 12.66 -27.12 -9.49
N TYR A 316 12.53 -25.99 -10.20
CA TYR A 316 13.53 -24.92 -10.21
C TYR A 316 13.56 -24.09 -8.91
N LEU A 317 12.52 -24.23 -8.07
CA LEU A 317 12.43 -23.58 -6.76
C LEU A 317 12.94 -24.47 -5.61
N ASP A 318 13.24 -25.74 -5.88
CA ASP A 318 13.62 -26.68 -4.82
C ASP A 318 14.96 -26.30 -4.16
N ILE A 319 15.85 -25.64 -4.89
CA ILE A 319 17.12 -25.13 -4.35
C ILE A 319 16.91 -24.06 -3.26
N PHE A 320 15.78 -23.37 -3.25
CA PHE A 320 15.43 -22.35 -2.25
C PHE A 320 14.76 -22.93 -1.01
N LYS A 321 14.43 -24.22 -1.03
CA LYS A 321 13.81 -24.96 0.08
C LYS A 321 14.86 -25.68 0.95
N ASP A 322 16.14 -25.63 0.54
CA ASP A 322 17.22 -26.32 1.25
C ASP A 322 17.40 -25.71 2.65
N GLU A 323 17.45 -26.59 3.68
CA GLU A 323 17.49 -26.20 5.10
C GLU A 323 18.69 -25.31 5.49
N GLY A 324 19.69 -25.16 4.62
CA GLY A 324 20.83 -24.27 4.80
C GLY A 324 20.57 -22.78 4.48
N ALA A 325 19.49 -22.45 3.75
CA ALA A 325 19.15 -21.07 3.37
C ALA A 325 18.06 -20.50 4.30
N HIS A 326 18.35 -20.45 5.61
CA HIS A 326 17.42 -20.04 6.64
C HIS A 326 17.06 -18.55 6.57
N GLY A 327 15.99 -18.18 5.87
CA GLY A 327 15.50 -16.83 5.82
C GLY A 327 14.07 -16.74 5.37
N PHE A 328 13.46 -15.57 5.62
CA PHE A 328 12.11 -15.24 5.19
C PHE A 328 12.09 -15.01 3.68
N ASN A 329 11.28 -15.77 2.95
CA ASN A 329 11.08 -15.59 1.52
C ASN A 329 9.80 -14.78 1.26
N PRO A 330 9.88 -13.51 0.90
CA PRO A 330 8.68 -12.67 0.70
C PRO A 330 7.66 -13.22 -0.29
N THR A 331 8.10 -13.99 -1.29
CA THR A 331 7.22 -14.60 -2.29
C THR A 331 6.24 -15.61 -1.70
N ASP A 332 6.55 -16.20 -0.54
CA ASP A 332 5.69 -17.20 0.12
C ASP A 332 4.47 -16.58 0.82
N TYR A 333 4.39 -15.25 0.89
CA TYR A 333 3.37 -14.53 1.68
C TYR A 333 2.47 -13.62 0.85
N GLN A 334 2.62 -13.64 -0.47
CA GLN A 334 1.87 -12.79 -1.39
C GLN A 334 1.81 -13.36 -2.82
N ILE A 335 1.00 -12.74 -3.69
CA ILE A 335 0.74 -13.23 -5.05
C ILE A 335 1.89 -13.05 -6.06
N GLN A 336 2.92 -12.23 -5.74
CA GLN A 336 4.01 -11.91 -6.67
C GLN A 336 5.23 -12.78 -6.43
N LEU A 337 5.76 -13.43 -7.47
CA LEU A 337 7.03 -14.13 -7.42
C LEU A 337 8.20 -13.15 -7.59
N THR A 338 8.36 -12.62 -8.80
CA THR A 338 9.39 -11.63 -9.07
C THR A 338 9.00 -10.29 -8.48
N ARG A 339 9.85 -9.77 -7.61
CA ARG A 339 9.61 -8.50 -6.94
C ARG A 339 10.87 -7.71 -6.66
N ARG A 340 10.71 -6.40 -6.70
CA ARG A 340 11.67 -5.44 -6.20
C ARG A 340 11.63 -5.40 -4.66
N VAL A 341 12.73 -5.05 -4.01
CA VAL A 341 12.77 -4.74 -2.56
C VAL A 341 12.16 -3.36 -2.29
N ARG A 342 10.82 -3.30 -2.25
CA ARG A 342 10.04 -2.05 -2.19
C ARG A 342 10.14 -1.33 -0.85
N GLY A 343 10.36 -2.07 0.21
CA GLY A 343 10.51 -1.51 1.56
C GLY A 343 11.90 -0.95 1.86
N LEU A 344 12.88 -1.17 0.97
CA LEU A 344 14.26 -0.74 1.18
C LEU A 344 14.41 0.80 1.26
N PRO A 345 13.74 1.61 0.42
CA PRO A 345 13.73 3.06 0.59
C PRO A 345 13.10 3.53 1.90
N LEU A 346 12.03 2.87 2.36
CA LEU A 346 11.41 3.16 3.65
C LEU A 346 12.36 2.86 4.81
N TRP A 347 13.00 1.68 4.79
CA TRP A 347 13.99 1.31 5.79
C TRP A 347 15.10 2.36 5.92
N PHE A 348 15.66 2.80 4.78
CA PHE A 348 16.71 3.81 4.78
C PHE A 348 16.23 5.16 5.33
N SER A 349 15.02 5.55 4.99
CA SER A 349 14.40 6.77 5.51
C SER A 349 14.18 6.70 7.02
N LEU A 350 13.66 5.57 7.52
CA LEU A 350 13.50 5.32 8.95
C LEU A 350 14.84 5.32 9.69
N ALA A 351 15.86 4.66 9.14
CA ALA A 351 17.20 4.63 9.71
C ALA A 351 17.87 6.01 9.72
N THR A 352 17.55 6.85 8.73
CA THR A 352 18.10 8.22 8.61
C THR A 352 17.44 9.20 9.56
N HIS A 353 16.11 9.17 9.68
CA HIS A 353 15.34 10.20 10.37
C HIS A 353 14.89 9.79 11.77
N GLY A 354 14.78 8.48 12.01
CA GLY A 354 14.16 7.91 13.22
C GLY A 354 12.62 7.97 13.18
N THR A 355 11.99 7.15 13.99
CA THR A 355 10.52 7.03 14.05
C THR A 355 9.83 8.26 14.63
N ASP A 356 10.51 9.00 15.52
CA ASP A 356 9.96 10.23 16.10
C ASP A 356 9.70 11.30 15.02
N LYS A 357 10.55 11.40 14.00
CA LYS A 357 10.33 12.32 12.89
C LYS A 357 9.14 11.94 12.03
N TYR A 358 8.86 10.66 11.88
CA TYR A 358 7.65 10.19 11.22
C TYR A 358 6.41 10.58 12.02
N LYS A 359 6.45 10.38 13.34
CA LYS A 359 5.38 10.80 14.25
C LYS A 359 5.14 12.31 14.16
N GLU A 360 6.17 13.14 14.31
CA GLU A 360 6.08 14.59 14.18
C GLU A 360 5.44 15.02 12.85
N ALA A 361 5.84 14.38 11.73
CA ALA A 361 5.33 14.71 10.40
C ALA A 361 3.84 14.35 10.24
N VAL A 362 3.40 13.20 10.75
CA VAL A 362 2.00 12.79 10.69
C VAL A 362 1.14 13.65 11.62
N GLU A 363 1.56 13.88 12.88
CA GLU A 363 0.87 14.78 13.81
C GLU A 363 0.71 16.19 13.21
N ARG A 364 1.74 16.70 12.53
CA ARG A 364 1.65 17.99 11.84
C ARG A 364 0.63 17.98 10.71
N GLY A 365 0.50 16.88 9.97
CA GLY A 365 -0.52 16.72 8.93
C GLY A 365 -1.95 16.79 9.52
N ILE A 366 -2.16 16.12 10.63
CA ILE A 366 -3.43 16.13 11.37
C ILE A 366 -3.75 17.54 11.88
N GLU A 367 -2.79 18.20 12.51
CA GLU A 367 -2.93 19.58 12.98
C GLU A 367 -3.30 20.55 11.84
N LEU A 368 -2.65 20.42 10.68
CA LEU A 368 -2.96 21.25 9.51
C LEU A 368 -4.38 21.02 8.99
N ALA A 369 -4.87 19.78 8.98
CA ALA A 369 -6.24 19.49 8.62
C ALA A 369 -7.24 20.15 9.58
N GLN A 370 -6.98 20.09 10.90
CA GLN A 370 -7.80 20.75 11.90
C GLN A 370 -7.77 22.29 11.78
N ILE A 371 -6.62 22.87 11.48
CA ILE A 371 -6.49 24.31 11.19
C ILE A 371 -7.35 24.67 9.98
N ALA A 372 -7.26 23.90 8.90
CA ALA A 372 -8.06 24.11 7.70
C ALA A 372 -9.56 24.03 8.00
N GLY A 373 -10.00 23.05 8.80
CA GLY A 373 -11.38 22.92 9.26
C GLY A 373 -11.88 24.20 9.94
N ARG A 374 -11.15 24.69 10.94
CA ARG A 374 -11.51 25.96 11.63
C ARG A 374 -11.56 27.16 10.67
N MET A 375 -10.63 27.27 9.74
CA MET A 375 -10.64 28.37 8.74
C MET A 375 -11.85 28.28 7.79
N ILE A 376 -12.32 27.07 7.49
CA ILE A 376 -13.54 26.86 6.70
C ILE A 376 -14.76 27.30 7.48
N GLU A 377 -14.89 26.91 8.76
CA GLU A 377 -16.02 27.30 9.64
C GLU A 377 -16.14 28.82 9.82
N GLU A 378 -15.00 29.51 9.89
CA GLU A 378 -14.96 30.99 10.00
C GLU A 378 -15.30 31.71 8.68
N ASN A 379 -15.34 31.01 7.55
CA ASN A 379 -15.57 31.62 6.24
C ASN A 379 -17.03 31.46 5.77
N PRO A 380 -17.81 32.54 5.68
CA PRO A 380 -19.24 32.48 5.33
C PRO A 380 -19.54 32.01 3.88
N ASN A 381 -18.53 31.88 3.03
CA ASN A 381 -18.71 31.47 1.63
C ASN A 381 -18.49 29.99 1.38
N VAL A 382 -18.12 29.21 2.40
CA VAL A 382 -17.85 27.77 2.30
C VAL A 382 -18.46 27.06 3.51
N GLU A 383 -18.74 25.79 3.37
CA GLU A 383 -19.32 24.93 4.40
C GLU A 383 -18.38 23.77 4.70
N LEU A 384 -18.14 23.50 5.98
CA LEU A 384 -17.41 22.34 6.42
C LEU A 384 -18.35 21.12 6.36
N VAL A 385 -18.12 20.25 5.36
CA VAL A 385 -18.95 19.05 5.16
C VAL A 385 -18.78 18.06 6.33
N ARG A 386 -17.55 18.00 6.90
CA ARG A 386 -17.20 17.09 7.99
C ARG A 386 -16.00 17.63 8.76
N GLU A 387 -16.01 17.43 10.06
CA GLU A 387 -14.84 17.66 10.91
C GLU A 387 -13.65 16.80 10.47
N PRO A 388 -12.43 17.38 10.38
CA PRO A 388 -11.22 16.62 10.14
C PRO A 388 -10.96 15.63 11.27
N SER A 389 -10.72 14.40 10.92
CA SER A 389 -10.46 13.27 11.84
C SER A 389 -9.00 12.87 11.86
#